data_f618aac3e7016e27f59c8e2280df3f59
#
_entry.id   f618aac3e7016e27f59c8e2280df3f59
#
_cell.length_a   1.000
_cell.length_b   1.000
_cell.length_c   1.000
_cell.angle_alpha   90.00
_cell.angle_beta   90.00
_cell.angle_gamma   90.00
#
_symmetry.space_group_name_H-M   'P 1'
#
loop_
_entity.id
_entity.type
_entity.pdbx_description
1 polymer ?
#
loop_
_entity_poly.entity_id
_entity_poly.type
_entity_poly.pdbx_seq_one_letter_code
_entity_poly.pdbx_strand_id
1 'polypeptide(L)'
;PTSPPQDYLYVLPAMLESVIVSGLGTASILLLSLSLLVSLSIMLSRMILNSFVLPDKNFYRQPELDNWITQRITLSSLLLVVVALLLDTIVAGLSITDFYLIGFAGLAQLTPGMLAALYLPSVSRRGFLIGLSAGISLWFATLVLPVFSGSWSGFEAYSGVALGMENWHIWSVEALLVNILLCTLFSRFGKMDEEQASYARLCMADNVYVPARVRLDQVSVNEVKLSLQKSLGDSAASEVDSALNELGLNASERRPAALRQLRDQLSASLNLRFGVLAAHRVMQQTLPFRPSIEKQPDDIYLIESMLAIHGNRLTGLASELNKLRVHHREVLDNLPIGLIAIAPSGEILKWNTAIADYTQIHKDVAIGSAIDELAQPWQSFIDDFLVADTPAQDSIKLLVGDQARWFNIQRSVDKNQPELGADRVLLIEEQTQSMMLMQSY
;
A
#
# COMPACT_ATOMS: atom_id res chain seq x y z
N PRO A 1 -35.98 64.41 42.32
CA PRO A 1 -34.84 64.43 41.45
C PRO A 1 -34.35 63.04 41.27
N THR A 2 -34.87 62.43 40.24
CA THR A 2 -34.50 61.08 39.83
C THR A 2 -33.26 61.19 38.93
N SER A 3 -32.16 60.67 39.39
CA SER A 3 -30.95 60.48 38.56
C SER A 3 -31.30 59.69 37.33
N PRO A 4 -30.86 60.05 36.13
CA PRO A 4 -31.05 59.27 34.94
C PRO A 4 -30.28 57.93 35.10
N PRO A 5 -30.83 56.82 34.63
CA PRO A 5 -30.17 55.55 34.77
C PRO A 5 -28.86 55.57 33.99
N GLN A 6 -27.76 55.49 34.71
CA GLN A 6 -26.40 55.32 34.13
C GLN A 6 -26.21 53.91 33.49
N ASP A 7 -27.22 53.08 33.54
CA ASP A 7 -27.13 51.67 33.12
C ASP A 7 -27.14 51.48 31.58
N TYR A 8 -27.65 52.44 30.81
CA TYR A 8 -27.71 52.31 29.35
C TYR A 8 -26.36 52.37 28.66
N LEU A 9 -25.35 52.97 29.29
CA LEU A 9 -24.00 53.09 28.72
C LEU A 9 -23.24 51.74 28.73
N TYR A 10 -23.61 50.82 29.63
CA TYR A 10 -22.98 49.49 29.73
C TYR A 10 -23.79 48.41 29.05
N VAL A 11 -25.09 48.58 28.89
CA VAL A 11 -25.97 47.58 28.26
C VAL A 11 -25.72 47.48 26.74
N LEU A 12 -25.49 48.63 26.09
CA LEU A 12 -25.26 48.65 24.63
C LEU A 12 -23.99 47.92 24.19
N PRO A 13 -22.81 48.15 24.82
CA PRO A 13 -21.61 47.37 24.52
C PRO A 13 -21.76 45.89 24.81
N ALA A 14 -22.40 45.52 25.94
CA ALA A 14 -22.60 44.10 26.29
C ALA A 14 -23.57 43.39 25.32
N MET A 15 -24.62 44.08 24.86
CA MET A 15 -25.50 43.53 23.81
C MET A 15 -24.80 43.44 22.46
N LEU A 16 -23.98 44.42 22.07
CA LEU A 16 -23.18 44.37 20.86
C LEU A 16 -22.15 43.23 20.92
N GLU A 17 -21.49 43.07 22.06
CA GLU A 17 -20.53 42.00 22.29
C GLU A 17 -21.19 40.59 22.20
N SER A 18 -22.37 40.42 22.81
CA SER A 18 -23.13 39.16 22.71
C SER A 18 -23.61 38.88 21.30
N VAL A 19 -24.04 39.88 20.54
CA VAL A 19 -24.45 39.73 19.12
C VAL A 19 -23.27 39.39 18.23
N ILE A 20 -22.13 40.04 18.44
CA ILE A 20 -20.91 39.77 17.68
C ILE A 20 -20.40 38.32 17.98
N VAL A 21 -20.32 37.95 19.25
CA VAL A 21 -19.87 36.64 19.67
C VAL A 21 -20.81 35.54 19.16
N SER A 22 -22.13 35.72 19.24
CA SER A 22 -23.10 34.76 18.70
C SER A 22 -23.04 34.68 17.16
N GLY A 23 -22.85 35.83 16.48
CA GLY A 23 -22.69 35.87 15.03
C GLY A 23 -21.42 35.19 14.55
N LEU A 24 -20.30 35.40 15.23
CA LEU A 24 -19.05 34.66 14.94
C LEU A 24 -19.18 33.17 15.23
N GLY A 25 -19.85 32.81 16.32
CA GLY A 25 -20.12 31.39 16.66
C GLY A 25 -20.96 30.69 15.59
N THR A 26 -22.05 31.30 15.16
CA THR A 26 -22.91 30.72 14.09
C THR A 26 -22.18 30.64 12.75
N ALA A 27 -21.43 31.67 12.38
CA ALA A 27 -20.62 31.65 11.16
C ALA A 27 -19.55 30.57 11.20
N SER A 28 -18.90 30.34 12.34
CA SER A 28 -17.91 29.25 12.52
C SER A 28 -18.54 27.87 12.37
N ILE A 29 -19.72 27.64 12.96
CA ILE A 29 -20.44 26.39 12.84
C ILE A 29 -20.85 26.14 11.38
N LEU A 30 -21.37 27.16 10.69
CA LEU A 30 -21.73 27.05 9.27
C LEU A 30 -20.53 26.74 8.38
N LEU A 31 -19.38 27.38 8.60
CA LEU A 31 -18.17 27.09 7.85
C LEU A 31 -17.63 25.68 8.11
N LEU A 32 -17.66 25.21 9.36
CA LEU A 32 -17.26 23.86 9.72
C LEU A 32 -18.18 22.82 9.09
N SER A 33 -19.50 23.01 9.16
CA SER A 33 -20.47 22.07 8.57
C SER A 33 -20.37 22.02 7.05
N LEU A 34 -20.16 23.16 6.39
CA LEU A 34 -19.94 23.22 4.94
C LEU A 34 -18.63 22.52 4.54
N SER A 35 -17.54 22.77 5.27
CA SER A 35 -16.26 22.11 5.05
C SER A 35 -16.36 20.59 5.20
N LEU A 36 -17.07 20.12 6.24
CA LEU A 36 -17.30 18.71 6.46
C LEU A 36 -18.14 18.08 5.34
N LEU A 37 -19.22 18.75 4.91
CA LEU A 37 -20.07 18.30 3.82
C LEU A 37 -19.29 18.15 2.51
N VAL A 38 -18.48 19.16 2.16
CA VAL A 38 -17.65 19.12 0.94
C VAL A 38 -16.61 18.01 1.03
N SER A 39 -15.92 17.88 2.15
CA SER A 39 -14.90 16.84 2.35
C SER A 39 -15.50 15.44 2.26
N LEU A 40 -16.65 15.22 2.90
CA LEU A 40 -17.37 13.94 2.85
C LEU A 40 -17.87 13.63 1.43
N SER A 41 -18.39 14.63 0.72
CA SER A 41 -18.85 14.48 -0.66
C SER A 41 -17.71 14.06 -1.60
N ILE A 42 -16.54 14.68 -1.47
CA ILE A 42 -15.35 14.34 -2.27
C ILE A 42 -14.88 12.91 -1.94
N MET A 43 -14.84 12.55 -0.65
CA MET A 43 -14.42 11.22 -0.21
C MET A 43 -15.38 10.14 -0.74
N LEU A 44 -16.68 10.35 -0.62
CA LEU A 44 -17.70 9.42 -1.09
C LEU A 44 -17.70 9.32 -2.63
N SER A 45 -17.50 10.44 -3.33
CA SER A 45 -17.36 10.48 -4.78
C SER A 45 -16.17 9.67 -5.28
N ARG A 46 -15.01 9.78 -4.61
CA ARG A 46 -13.83 8.95 -4.90
C ARG A 46 -14.11 7.47 -4.65
N MET A 47 -14.82 7.15 -3.59
CA MET A 47 -15.18 5.78 -3.26
C MET A 47 -16.13 5.18 -4.32
N ILE A 48 -17.15 5.91 -4.74
CA ILE A 48 -18.08 5.52 -5.82
C ILE A 48 -17.32 5.33 -7.13
N LEU A 49 -16.47 6.29 -7.51
CA LEU A 49 -15.67 6.22 -8.72
C LEU A 49 -14.78 4.97 -8.73
N ASN A 50 -14.06 4.71 -7.65
CA ASN A 50 -13.16 3.56 -7.52
C ASN A 50 -13.92 2.21 -7.55
N SER A 51 -15.13 2.16 -6.97
CA SER A 51 -15.86 0.90 -6.82
C SER A 51 -16.72 0.53 -8.03
N PHE A 52 -17.28 1.52 -8.71
CA PHE A 52 -18.28 1.30 -9.76
C PHE A 52 -17.83 1.73 -11.16
N VAL A 53 -17.04 2.79 -11.28
CA VAL A 53 -16.70 3.37 -12.58
C VAL A 53 -15.36 2.85 -13.11
N LEU A 54 -14.34 2.77 -12.24
CA LEU A 54 -13.00 2.31 -12.60
C LEU A 54 -12.85 0.80 -12.85
N PRO A 55 -13.75 -0.11 -12.41
CA PRO A 55 -13.67 -1.53 -12.75
C PRO A 55 -13.79 -1.87 -14.25
N ASP A 56 -14.26 -0.95 -15.08
CA ASP A 56 -14.42 -1.20 -16.52
C ASP A 56 -13.06 -1.25 -17.25
N LYS A 57 -12.81 -2.38 -17.96
CA LYS A 57 -11.53 -2.66 -18.64
C LYS A 57 -11.17 -1.69 -19.76
N ASN A 58 -12.15 -0.97 -20.33
CA ASN A 58 -11.96 -0.06 -21.47
C ASN A 58 -11.55 1.35 -21.03
N PHE A 59 -11.60 1.63 -19.76
CA PHE A 59 -11.41 2.95 -19.19
C PHE A 59 -9.98 3.49 -19.35
N TYR A 60 -8.98 2.61 -19.26
CA TYR A 60 -7.54 2.99 -19.23
C TYR A 60 -6.96 3.35 -20.61
N ARG A 61 -7.77 3.32 -21.67
CA ARG A 61 -7.36 3.70 -23.02
C ARG A 61 -7.74 5.14 -23.41
N GLN A 62 -8.32 5.91 -22.50
CA GLN A 62 -8.72 7.28 -22.79
C GLN A 62 -7.54 8.23 -22.64
N PRO A 63 -7.24 9.04 -23.66
CA PRO A 63 -6.32 10.17 -23.51
C PRO A 63 -6.91 11.13 -22.46
N GLU A 64 -6.05 11.74 -21.63
CA GLU A 64 -6.44 12.67 -20.57
C GLU A 64 -7.25 12.06 -19.41
N LEU A 65 -6.84 10.88 -18.95
CA LEU A 65 -7.46 10.18 -17.83
C LEU A 65 -7.61 11.06 -16.59
N ASP A 66 -6.65 11.94 -16.31
CA ASP A 66 -6.62 12.83 -15.16
C ASP A 66 -7.79 13.85 -15.18
N ASN A 67 -7.97 14.52 -16.31
CA ASN A 67 -9.08 15.49 -16.50
C ASN A 67 -10.43 14.80 -16.38
N TRP A 68 -10.56 13.62 -16.96
CA TRP A 68 -11.80 12.86 -16.90
C TRP A 68 -12.14 12.42 -15.45
N ILE A 69 -11.17 11.89 -14.70
CA ILE A 69 -11.36 11.50 -13.29
C ILE A 69 -11.76 12.72 -12.46
N THR A 70 -11.06 13.84 -12.62
CA THR A 70 -11.36 15.08 -11.89
C THR A 70 -12.77 15.59 -12.20
N GLN A 71 -13.20 15.59 -13.46
CA GLN A 71 -14.55 15.97 -13.83
C GLN A 71 -15.61 15.06 -13.22
N ARG A 72 -15.38 13.73 -13.19
CA ARG A 72 -16.32 12.78 -12.58
C ARG A 72 -16.42 12.93 -11.07
N ILE A 73 -15.29 13.15 -10.40
CA ILE A 73 -15.29 13.44 -8.96
C ILE A 73 -16.07 14.73 -8.68
N THR A 74 -15.84 15.78 -9.44
CA THR A 74 -16.52 17.06 -9.26
C THR A 74 -18.02 16.92 -9.51
N LEU A 75 -18.43 16.26 -10.60
CA LEU A 75 -19.85 16.04 -10.92
C LEU A 75 -20.56 15.20 -9.85
N SER A 76 -19.94 14.10 -9.40
CA SER A 76 -20.53 13.23 -8.39
C SER A 76 -20.57 13.90 -6.99
N SER A 77 -19.58 14.74 -6.65
CA SER A 77 -19.61 15.51 -5.40
C SER A 77 -20.71 16.56 -5.41
N LEU A 78 -20.90 17.26 -6.54
CA LEU A 78 -22.00 18.21 -6.71
C LEU A 78 -23.36 17.52 -6.60
N LEU A 79 -23.51 16.34 -7.24
CA LEU A 79 -24.73 15.55 -7.16
C LEU A 79 -25.05 15.15 -5.72
N LEU A 80 -24.05 14.71 -4.94
CA LEU A 80 -24.21 14.35 -3.53
C LEU A 80 -24.65 15.53 -2.67
N VAL A 81 -24.09 16.73 -2.91
CA VAL A 81 -24.51 17.95 -2.20
C VAL A 81 -25.97 18.28 -2.53
N VAL A 82 -26.38 18.19 -3.81
CA VAL A 82 -27.77 18.41 -4.21
C VAL A 82 -28.69 17.40 -3.56
N VAL A 83 -28.33 16.10 -3.53
CA VAL A 83 -29.09 15.06 -2.84
C VAL A 83 -29.22 15.34 -1.35
N ALA A 84 -28.13 15.77 -0.68
CA ALA A 84 -28.16 16.12 0.73
C ALA A 84 -29.13 17.30 1.01
N LEU A 85 -29.12 18.35 0.18
CA LEU A 85 -30.04 19.48 0.30
C LEU A 85 -31.51 19.08 0.04
N LEU A 86 -31.75 18.19 -0.91
CA LEU A 86 -33.10 17.66 -1.16
C LEU A 86 -33.58 16.81 0.02
N LEU A 87 -32.72 15.98 0.59
CA LEU A 87 -33.05 15.21 1.78
C LEU A 87 -33.38 16.10 2.98
N ASP A 88 -32.66 17.20 3.20
CA ASP A 88 -32.97 18.17 4.25
C ASP A 88 -34.39 18.76 4.10
N THR A 89 -34.83 19.07 2.88
CA THR A 89 -36.19 19.58 2.63
C THR A 89 -37.28 18.53 2.87
N ILE A 90 -36.98 17.24 2.62
CA ILE A 90 -37.93 16.13 2.79
C ILE A 90 -38.05 15.75 4.27
N VAL A 91 -36.96 15.86 5.03
CA VAL A 91 -36.85 15.41 6.43
C VAL A 91 -37.04 16.57 7.44
N ALA A 92 -37.59 17.70 7.00
CA ALA A 92 -37.72 18.93 7.80
C ALA A 92 -38.50 18.81 9.12
N GLY A 93 -39.00 17.63 9.49
CA GLY A 93 -39.71 17.37 10.74
C GLY A 93 -38.89 16.66 11.84
N LEU A 94 -37.68 16.19 11.55
CA LEU A 94 -36.83 15.50 12.52
C LEU A 94 -36.00 16.46 13.36
N SER A 95 -35.77 16.10 14.62
CA SER A 95 -34.77 16.81 15.42
C SER A 95 -33.38 16.48 14.90
N ILE A 96 -32.43 17.43 15.08
CA ILE A 96 -31.04 17.21 14.70
C ILE A 96 -30.47 15.95 15.38
N THR A 97 -30.86 15.70 16.62
CA THR A 97 -30.44 14.52 17.38
C THR A 97 -30.91 13.22 16.73
N ASP A 98 -32.19 13.17 16.30
CA ASP A 98 -32.73 11.98 15.64
C ASP A 98 -32.05 11.70 14.32
N PHE A 99 -31.74 12.76 13.58
CA PHE A 99 -31.01 12.63 12.32
C PHE A 99 -29.61 12.04 12.53
N TYR A 100 -28.88 12.49 13.56
CA TYR A 100 -27.58 11.91 13.91
C TYR A 100 -27.68 10.45 14.34
N LEU A 101 -28.67 10.10 15.17
CA LEU A 101 -28.86 8.73 15.65
C LEU A 101 -29.18 7.76 14.50
N ILE A 102 -30.05 8.15 13.58
CA ILE A 102 -30.35 7.36 12.37
C ILE A 102 -29.08 7.17 11.54
N GLY A 103 -28.32 8.24 11.31
CA GLY A 103 -27.07 8.18 10.55
C GLY A 103 -26.02 7.27 11.20
N PHE A 104 -25.83 7.40 12.52
CA PHE A 104 -24.90 6.55 13.28
C PHE A 104 -25.31 5.07 13.26
N ALA A 105 -26.59 4.78 13.41
CA ALA A 105 -27.10 3.41 13.35
C ALA A 105 -26.87 2.78 11.95
N GLY A 106 -27.00 3.58 10.89
CA GLY A 106 -26.71 3.15 9.52
C GLY A 106 -25.21 2.91 9.30
N LEU A 107 -24.34 3.83 9.76
CA LEU A 107 -22.90 3.67 9.69
C LEU A 107 -22.38 2.48 10.50
N ALA A 108 -23.02 2.18 11.66
CA ALA A 108 -22.68 1.02 12.49
C ALA A 108 -22.81 -0.30 11.73
N GLN A 109 -23.65 -0.37 10.67
CA GLN A 109 -23.77 -1.55 9.83
C GLN A 109 -22.50 -1.89 9.03
N LEU A 110 -21.58 -0.94 8.84
CA LEU A 110 -20.30 -1.18 8.19
C LEU A 110 -19.25 -1.79 9.15
N THR A 111 -19.44 -1.63 10.47
CA THR A 111 -18.47 -2.06 11.49
C THR A 111 -18.10 -3.54 11.41
N PRO A 112 -19.05 -4.50 11.25
CA PRO A 112 -18.69 -5.92 11.14
C PRO A 112 -17.75 -6.21 9.97
N GLY A 113 -17.99 -5.58 8.83
CA GLY A 113 -17.13 -5.73 7.65
C GLY A 113 -15.75 -5.12 7.82
N MET A 114 -15.65 -3.95 8.47
CA MET A 114 -14.36 -3.33 8.77
C MET A 114 -13.53 -4.18 9.73
N LEU A 115 -14.14 -4.67 10.82
CA LEU A 115 -13.46 -5.56 11.75
C LEU A 115 -13.07 -6.89 11.11
N ALA A 116 -13.92 -7.43 10.26
CA ALA A 116 -13.62 -8.65 9.52
C ALA A 116 -12.44 -8.46 8.55
N ALA A 117 -12.38 -7.35 7.83
CA ALA A 117 -11.28 -7.06 6.92
C ALA A 117 -9.92 -6.95 7.63
N LEU A 118 -9.90 -6.45 8.89
CA LEU A 118 -8.67 -6.25 9.66
C LEU A 118 -8.23 -7.50 10.44
N TYR A 119 -9.16 -8.34 10.90
CA TYR A 119 -8.87 -9.41 11.86
C TYR A 119 -9.33 -10.80 11.43
N LEU A 120 -10.23 -10.94 10.44
CA LEU A 120 -10.85 -12.20 10.06
C LEU A 120 -10.70 -12.49 8.55
N PRO A 121 -9.60 -13.12 8.11
CA PRO A 121 -9.36 -13.39 6.69
C PRO A 121 -10.36 -14.40 6.10
N SER A 122 -11.17 -15.06 6.93
CA SER A 122 -12.16 -16.07 6.51
C SER A 122 -13.48 -15.48 6.03
N VAL A 123 -13.71 -14.18 6.18
CA VAL A 123 -14.97 -13.55 5.76
C VAL A 123 -14.99 -13.34 4.26
N SER A 124 -15.94 -13.97 3.58
CA SER A 124 -16.10 -13.87 2.15
C SER A 124 -16.82 -12.57 1.73
N ARG A 125 -16.48 -12.05 0.54
CA ARG A 125 -17.16 -10.88 -0.06
C ARG A 125 -18.68 -11.08 -0.15
N ARG A 126 -19.13 -12.31 -0.50
CA ARG A 126 -20.56 -12.63 -0.61
C ARG A 126 -21.24 -12.60 0.76
N GLY A 127 -20.61 -13.18 1.77
CA GLY A 127 -21.12 -13.15 3.15
C GLY A 127 -21.27 -11.73 3.67
N PHE A 128 -20.25 -10.91 3.48
CA PHE A 128 -20.30 -9.49 3.86
C PHE A 128 -21.42 -8.73 3.16
N LEU A 129 -21.56 -8.87 1.84
CA LEU A 129 -22.62 -8.16 1.09
C LEU A 129 -24.03 -8.59 1.50
N ILE A 130 -24.26 -9.88 1.77
CA ILE A 130 -25.56 -10.39 2.22
C ILE A 130 -25.86 -9.86 3.62
N GLY A 131 -24.91 -9.95 4.55
CA GLY A 131 -25.09 -9.43 5.91
C GLY A 131 -25.35 -7.93 5.91
N LEU A 132 -24.53 -7.15 5.20
CA LEU A 132 -24.68 -5.71 5.07
C LEU A 132 -26.03 -5.33 4.45
N SER A 133 -26.44 -5.99 3.35
CA SER A 133 -27.73 -5.72 2.70
C SER A 133 -28.90 -5.98 3.63
N ALA A 134 -28.88 -7.07 4.40
CA ALA A 134 -29.93 -7.39 5.36
C ALA A 134 -29.94 -6.39 6.52
N GLY A 135 -28.79 -6.07 7.10
CA GLY A 135 -28.67 -5.08 8.18
C GLY A 135 -29.16 -3.69 7.74
N ILE A 136 -28.74 -3.21 6.56
CA ILE A 136 -29.20 -1.94 6.01
C ILE A 136 -30.70 -1.98 5.71
N SER A 137 -31.22 -3.08 5.17
CA SER A 137 -32.65 -3.20 4.88
C SER A 137 -33.50 -3.15 6.17
N LEU A 138 -33.04 -3.82 7.22
CA LEU A 138 -33.69 -3.81 8.52
C LEU A 138 -33.61 -2.42 9.16
N TRP A 139 -32.43 -1.80 9.18
CA TRP A 139 -32.23 -0.43 9.65
C TRP A 139 -33.13 0.56 8.90
N PHE A 140 -33.23 0.45 7.57
CA PHE A 140 -34.08 1.31 6.77
C PHE A 140 -35.56 1.12 7.10
N ALA A 141 -36.00 -0.12 7.20
CA ALA A 141 -37.41 -0.46 7.49
C ALA A 141 -37.85 -0.06 8.90
N THR A 142 -36.96 -0.14 9.90
CA THR A 142 -37.31 0.10 11.29
C THR A 142 -37.10 1.54 11.75
N LEU A 143 -36.10 2.24 11.21
CA LEU A 143 -35.76 3.60 11.63
C LEU A 143 -36.08 4.67 10.59
N VAL A 144 -35.76 4.42 9.29
CA VAL A 144 -35.94 5.43 8.27
C VAL A 144 -37.36 5.48 7.74
N LEU A 145 -37.93 4.32 7.41
CA LEU A 145 -39.26 4.26 6.80
C LEU A 145 -40.37 4.84 7.71
N PRO A 146 -40.38 4.64 9.04
CA PRO A 146 -41.39 5.24 9.94
C PRO A 146 -41.39 6.77 9.93
N VAL A 147 -40.25 7.41 9.63
CA VAL A 147 -40.16 8.88 9.51
C VAL A 147 -41.05 9.39 8.38
N PHE A 148 -41.18 8.63 7.28
CA PHE A 148 -41.92 9.03 6.09
C PHE A 148 -43.36 8.51 6.06
N SER A 149 -43.60 7.31 6.58
CA SER A 149 -44.88 6.60 6.41
C SER A 149 -45.69 6.43 7.69
N GLY A 150 -45.14 6.86 8.83
CA GLY A 150 -45.67 6.52 10.14
C GLY A 150 -45.43 5.07 10.52
N SER A 151 -45.86 4.68 11.74
CA SER A 151 -45.67 3.33 12.27
C SER A 151 -46.52 2.29 11.53
N TRP A 152 -45.93 1.10 11.30
CA TRP A 152 -46.63 -0.04 10.73
C TRP A 152 -47.26 -0.86 11.87
N SER A 153 -48.53 -0.57 12.18
CA SER A 153 -49.26 -1.19 13.28
C SER A 153 -49.25 -2.73 13.29
N GLY A 154 -49.19 -3.37 12.13
CA GLY A 154 -49.11 -4.82 12.00
C GLY A 154 -47.76 -5.41 12.48
N PHE A 155 -46.65 -4.72 12.21
CA PHE A 155 -45.32 -5.15 12.63
C PHE A 155 -45.11 -4.87 14.14
N GLU A 156 -45.58 -3.75 14.63
CA GLU A 156 -45.56 -3.40 16.07
C GLU A 156 -46.36 -4.40 16.88
N ALA A 157 -47.52 -4.84 16.38
CA ALA A 157 -48.34 -5.87 17.03
C ALA A 157 -47.64 -7.23 17.12
N TYR A 158 -46.78 -7.54 16.13
CA TYR A 158 -46.02 -8.79 16.13
C TYR A 158 -44.77 -8.72 16.98
N SER A 159 -44.01 -7.63 16.90
CA SER A 159 -42.73 -7.45 17.62
C SER A 159 -42.92 -7.02 19.07
N GLY A 160 -44.06 -6.43 19.41
CA GLY A 160 -44.31 -5.84 20.72
C GLY A 160 -43.52 -4.56 21.02
N VAL A 161 -42.76 -4.05 20.02
CA VAL A 161 -41.89 -2.88 20.15
C VAL A 161 -42.29 -1.86 19.08
N ALA A 162 -42.52 -0.62 19.46
CA ALA A 162 -42.84 0.45 18.53
C ALA A 162 -41.66 0.74 17.59
N LEU A 163 -41.96 0.93 16.31
CA LEU A 163 -41.00 1.32 15.31
C LEU A 163 -40.63 2.80 15.44
N GLY A 164 -39.42 3.14 14.97
CA GLY A 164 -38.97 4.53 14.93
C GLY A 164 -38.04 4.93 16.06
N MET A 165 -37.96 6.24 16.30
CA MET A 165 -36.95 6.84 17.17
C MET A 165 -37.06 6.54 18.65
N GLU A 166 -38.29 6.19 19.16
CA GLU A 166 -38.47 5.83 20.57
C GLU A 166 -37.62 4.63 20.99
N ASN A 167 -37.46 3.63 20.10
CA ASN A 167 -36.73 2.39 20.33
C ASN A 167 -35.54 2.22 19.41
N TRP A 168 -34.92 3.34 18.97
CA TRP A 168 -33.81 3.34 18.01
C TRP A 168 -32.66 2.41 18.43
N HIS A 169 -32.36 2.33 19.71
CA HIS A 169 -31.29 1.50 20.26
C HIS A 169 -31.57 0.00 20.08
N ILE A 170 -32.82 -0.46 20.27
CA ILE A 170 -33.19 -1.86 20.06
C ILE A 170 -33.04 -2.22 18.59
N TRP A 171 -33.66 -1.43 17.71
CA TRP A 171 -33.62 -1.69 16.25
C TRP A 171 -32.23 -1.59 15.64
N SER A 172 -31.40 -0.69 16.16
CA SER A 172 -30.01 -0.58 15.72
C SER A 172 -29.17 -1.80 16.08
N VAL A 173 -29.34 -2.31 17.31
CA VAL A 173 -28.65 -3.52 17.79
C VAL A 173 -29.14 -4.74 17.04
N GLU A 174 -30.45 -4.87 16.82
CA GLU A 174 -31.03 -5.99 16.10
C GLU A 174 -30.55 -6.03 14.65
N ALA A 175 -30.58 -4.90 13.95
CA ALA A 175 -30.04 -4.79 12.60
C ALA A 175 -28.55 -5.19 12.53
N LEU A 176 -27.78 -4.78 13.52
CA LEU A 176 -26.35 -5.13 13.62
C LEU A 176 -26.14 -6.63 13.87
N LEU A 177 -26.94 -7.23 14.76
CA LEU A 177 -26.86 -8.66 15.04
C LEU A 177 -27.26 -9.50 13.82
N VAL A 178 -28.32 -9.12 13.11
CA VAL A 178 -28.72 -9.78 11.85
C VAL A 178 -27.61 -9.68 10.81
N ASN A 179 -26.99 -8.51 10.68
CA ASN A 179 -25.85 -8.31 9.79
C ASN A 179 -24.69 -9.25 10.13
N ILE A 180 -24.26 -9.28 11.41
CA ILE A 180 -23.16 -10.15 11.88
C ILE A 180 -23.51 -11.62 11.64
N LEU A 181 -24.71 -12.03 12.02
CA LEU A 181 -25.16 -13.42 11.89
C LEU A 181 -25.13 -13.88 10.42
N LEU A 182 -25.74 -13.10 9.53
CA LEU A 182 -25.78 -13.46 8.11
C LEU A 182 -24.40 -13.36 7.45
N CYS A 183 -23.60 -12.35 7.81
CA CYS A 183 -22.23 -12.23 7.34
C CYS A 183 -21.40 -13.48 7.69
N THR A 184 -21.45 -13.92 8.94
CA THR A 184 -20.71 -15.10 9.41
C THR A 184 -21.26 -16.40 8.81
N LEU A 185 -22.57 -16.56 8.77
CA LEU A 185 -23.23 -17.75 8.22
C LEU A 185 -22.88 -17.94 6.73
N PHE A 186 -23.08 -16.91 5.92
CA PHE A 186 -22.83 -16.99 4.49
C PHE A 186 -21.32 -17.01 4.14
N SER A 187 -20.47 -16.48 5.00
CA SER A 187 -19.01 -16.62 4.83
C SER A 187 -18.56 -18.07 5.09
N ARG A 188 -19.23 -18.79 6.00
CA ARG A 188 -18.91 -20.19 6.28
C ARG A 188 -19.23 -21.14 5.11
N PHE A 189 -20.26 -20.83 4.34
CA PHE A 189 -20.69 -21.64 3.18
C PHE A 189 -20.12 -21.13 1.85
N GLY A 190 -19.59 -19.89 1.81
CA GLY A 190 -19.00 -19.29 0.63
C GLY A 190 -17.57 -19.80 0.38
N LYS A 191 -17.32 -20.34 -0.81
CA LYS A 191 -15.93 -20.58 -1.25
C LYS A 191 -15.30 -19.23 -1.56
N MET A 192 -14.16 -18.95 -0.96
CA MET A 192 -13.35 -17.79 -1.24
C MET A 192 -12.45 -18.09 -2.46
N ASP A 193 -12.38 -17.18 -3.41
CA ASP A 193 -11.50 -17.27 -4.55
C ASP A 193 -10.04 -17.00 -4.09
N GLU A 194 -9.05 -17.63 -4.74
CA GLU A 194 -7.63 -17.48 -4.36
C GLU A 194 -7.18 -16.03 -4.42
N GLU A 195 -7.63 -15.28 -5.42
CA GLU A 195 -7.36 -13.86 -5.54
C GLU A 195 -7.94 -13.08 -4.36
N GLN A 196 -9.18 -13.36 -3.97
CA GLN A 196 -9.82 -12.74 -2.81
C GLN A 196 -9.11 -13.10 -1.50
N ALA A 197 -8.66 -14.34 -1.34
CA ALA A 197 -7.93 -14.78 -0.15
C ALA A 197 -6.58 -14.07 -0.02
N SER A 198 -5.88 -13.82 -1.13
CA SER A 198 -4.62 -13.10 -1.14
C SER A 198 -4.82 -11.63 -0.71
N TYR A 199 -5.81 -10.93 -1.26
CA TYR A 199 -6.14 -9.56 -0.84
C TYR A 199 -6.60 -9.47 0.61
N ALA A 200 -7.40 -10.45 1.09
CA ALA A 200 -7.82 -10.48 2.48
C ALA A 200 -6.63 -10.58 3.45
N ARG A 201 -5.65 -11.40 3.12
CA ARG A 201 -4.41 -11.52 3.92
C ARG A 201 -3.60 -10.22 3.92
N LEU A 202 -3.53 -9.52 2.79
CA LEU A 202 -2.81 -8.24 2.68
C LEU A 202 -3.47 -7.12 3.52
N CYS A 203 -4.79 -7.19 3.74
CA CYS A 203 -5.53 -6.21 4.54
C CYS A 203 -5.46 -6.46 6.05
N MET A 204 -4.95 -7.61 6.50
CA MET A 204 -4.88 -7.93 7.93
C MET A 204 -3.94 -7.01 8.68
N ALA A 205 -4.35 -6.62 9.90
CA ALA A 205 -3.57 -5.75 10.78
C ALA A 205 -2.20 -6.36 11.17
N ASP A 206 -2.12 -7.69 11.26
CA ASP A 206 -0.89 -8.42 11.61
C ASP A 206 -0.03 -8.77 10.40
N ASN A 207 -0.45 -8.36 9.19
CA ASN A 207 0.31 -8.68 8.00
C ASN A 207 1.54 -7.79 7.90
N VAL A 208 2.71 -8.38 8.11
CA VAL A 208 3.98 -7.74 7.75
C VAL A 208 4.17 -7.89 6.26
N TYR A 209 4.00 -6.79 5.54
CA TYR A 209 4.28 -6.77 4.11
C TYR A 209 5.77 -7.08 3.89
N VAL A 210 6.05 -8.28 3.40
CA VAL A 210 7.38 -8.65 2.91
C VAL A 210 7.36 -8.40 1.41
N PRO A 211 8.05 -7.37 0.91
CA PRO A 211 8.08 -7.11 -0.52
C PRO A 211 8.80 -8.26 -1.23
N ALA A 212 8.18 -8.80 -2.27
CA ALA A 212 8.80 -9.82 -3.11
C ALA A 212 9.79 -9.18 -4.09
N ARG A 213 10.95 -9.82 -4.33
CA ARG A 213 11.93 -9.43 -5.36
C ARG A 213 11.48 -9.84 -6.75
N VAL A 214 10.36 -9.30 -7.20
CA VAL A 214 9.87 -9.57 -8.54
C VAL A 214 10.47 -8.55 -9.51
N ARG A 215 11.01 -9.01 -10.65
CA ARG A 215 11.51 -8.11 -11.69
C ARG A 215 10.34 -7.48 -12.46
N LEU A 216 10.52 -6.25 -12.89
CA LEU A 216 9.63 -5.61 -13.85
C LEU A 216 9.88 -6.16 -15.26
N ASP A 217 8.88 -6.07 -16.13
CA ASP A 217 9.06 -6.34 -17.56
C ASP A 217 9.95 -5.29 -18.22
N GLN A 218 9.88 -4.05 -17.74
CA GLN A 218 10.70 -2.94 -18.19
C GLN A 218 12.13 -3.06 -17.66
N VAL A 219 13.10 -2.85 -18.54
CA VAL A 219 14.54 -2.98 -18.26
C VAL A 219 15.20 -1.62 -18.01
N SER A 220 14.54 -0.52 -18.32
CA SER A 220 15.10 0.83 -18.18
C SER A 220 14.06 1.88 -17.81
N VAL A 221 14.50 2.99 -17.23
CA VAL A 221 13.66 4.16 -16.91
C VAL A 221 12.95 4.69 -18.15
N ASN A 222 13.59 4.69 -19.32
CA ASN A 222 12.97 5.15 -20.57
C ASN A 222 11.78 4.26 -20.98
N GLU A 223 11.87 2.95 -20.79
CA GLU A 223 10.76 2.03 -21.04
C GLU A 223 9.62 2.25 -20.04
N VAL A 224 9.93 2.51 -18.76
CA VAL A 224 8.95 2.88 -17.74
C VAL A 224 8.22 4.15 -18.17
N LYS A 225 8.94 5.19 -18.61
CA LYS A 225 8.37 6.45 -19.09
C LYS A 225 7.44 6.24 -20.28
N LEU A 226 7.87 5.48 -21.28
CA LEU A 226 7.07 5.16 -22.47
C LEU A 226 5.82 4.33 -22.13
N SER A 227 5.95 3.36 -21.22
CA SER A 227 4.81 2.53 -20.80
C SER A 227 3.76 3.34 -20.07
N LEU A 228 4.16 4.24 -19.17
CA LEU A 228 3.27 5.14 -18.45
C LEU A 228 2.63 6.19 -19.36
N GLN A 229 3.38 6.71 -20.34
CA GLN A 229 2.86 7.69 -21.29
C GLN A 229 1.66 7.16 -22.11
N LYS A 230 1.61 5.87 -22.36
CA LYS A 230 0.46 5.23 -23.06
C LYS A 230 -0.85 5.35 -22.24
N SER A 231 -0.77 5.41 -20.92
CA SER A 231 -1.95 5.45 -20.03
C SER A 231 -2.22 6.83 -19.44
N LEU A 232 -1.19 7.59 -19.10
CA LEU A 232 -1.30 8.89 -18.43
C LEU A 232 -1.04 10.09 -19.35
N GLY A 233 -0.67 9.85 -20.63
CA GLY A 233 -0.36 10.93 -21.57
C GLY A 233 0.90 11.72 -21.16
N ASP A 234 0.89 13.03 -21.46
CA ASP A 234 2.08 13.90 -21.25
C ASP A 234 2.43 14.11 -19.78
N SER A 235 1.49 13.92 -18.85
CA SER A 235 1.76 14.02 -17.42
C SER A 235 2.67 12.90 -16.89
N ALA A 236 2.76 11.77 -17.59
CA ALA A 236 3.61 10.65 -17.20
C ALA A 236 5.09 11.03 -17.11
N ALA A 237 5.55 11.86 -18.04
CA ALA A 237 6.94 12.29 -18.06
C ALA A 237 7.33 13.09 -16.81
N SER A 238 6.49 14.05 -16.40
CA SER A 238 6.70 14.86 -15.21
C SER A 238 6.62 14.04 -13.93
N GLU A 239 5.73 13.05 -13.85
CA GLU A 239 5.61 12.15 -12.70
C GLU A 239 6.86 11.27 -12.53
N VAL A 240 7.36 10.69 -13.63
CA VAL A 240 8.58 9.88 -13.60
C VAL A 240 9.79 10.75 -13.23
N ASP A 241 9.92 11.94 -13.80
CA ASP A 241 11.05 12.84 -13.52
C ASP A 241 11.00 13.33 -12.05
N SER A 242 9.82 13.59 -11.48
CA SER A 242 9.66 13.90 -10.06
C SER A 242 10.06 12.74 -9.16
N ALA A 243 9.60 11.53 -9.48
CA ALA A 243 9.95 10.32 -8.72
C ALA A 243 11.45 10.01 -8.78
N LEU A 244 12.10 10.21 -9.92
CA LEU A 244 13.56 10.06 -10.07
C LEU A 244 14.33 11.07 -9.20
N ASN A 245 13.89 12.32 -9.18
CA ASN A 245 14.50 13.36 -8.35
C ASN A 245 14.35 13.07 -6.86
N GLU A 246 13.18 12.60 -6.41
CA GLU A 246 12.94 12.23 -5.02
C GLU A 246 13.80 11.05 -4.56
N LEU A 247 14.02 10.08 -5.44
CA LEU A 247 14.84 8.90 -5.17
C LEU A 247 16.33 9.11 -5.41
N GLY A 248 16.74 10.23 -6.03
CA GLY A 248 18.11 10.51 -6.41
C GLY A 248 18.63 9.56 -7.50
N LEU A 249 17.76 9.03 -8.36
CA LEU A 249 18.10 8.10 -9.43
C LEU A 249 18.39 8.79 -10.76
N ASN A 250 19.28 8.20 -11.54
CA ASN A 250 19.60 8.71 -12.87
C ASN A 250 18.58 8.23 -13.93
N ALA A 251 18.37 9.04 -14.97
CA ALA A 251 17.49 8.67 -16.09
C ALA A 251 18.01 7.45 -16.90
N SER A 252 19.30 7.12 -16.80
CA SER A 252 19.91 5.94 -17.42
C SER A 252 19.89 4.68 -16.54
N GLU A 253 19.20 4.74 -15.40
CA GLU A 253 19.17 3.64 -14.44
C GLU A 253 18.50 2.37 -15.02
N ARG A 254 19.11 1.22 -14.74
CA ARG A 254 18.65 -0.10 -15.21
C ARG A 254 18.52 -1.13 -14.10
N ARG A 255 19.12 -0.88 -12.93
CA ARG A 255 19.12 -1.85 -11.81
C ARG A 255 17.70 -2.26 -11.44
N PRO A 256 17.40 -3.55 -11.36
CA PRO A 256 16.06 -4.04 -11.00
C PRO A 256 15.54 -3.51 -9.66
N ALA A 257 16.44 -3.36 -8.66
CA ALA A 257 16.09 -2.79 -7.37
C ALA A 257 15.65 -1.32 -7.48
N ALA A 258 16.36 -0.50 -8.25
CA ALA A 258 16.04 0.90 -8.48
C ALA A 258 14.73 1.07 -9.26
N LEU A 259 14.49 0.22 -10.25
CA LEU A 259 13.23 0.23 -11.02
C LEU A 259 12.02 -0.17 -10.15
N ARG A 260 12.20 -1.10 -9.19
CA ARG A 260 11.15 -1.42 -8.20
C ARG A 260 10.85 -0.22 -7.30
N GLN A 261 11.90 0.44 -6.76
CA GLN A 261 11.72 1.65 -5.95
C GLN A 261 11.01 2.75 -6.73
N LEU A 262 11.39 2.98 -7.99
CA LEU A 262 10.72 3.92 -8.88
C LEU A 262 9.23 3.57 -9.06
N ARG A 263 8.92 2.29 -9.31
CA ARG A 263 7.54 1.81 -9.43
C ARG A 263 6.73 2.03 -8.14
N ASP A 264 7.33 1.76 -6.98
CA ASP A 264 6.64 1.93 -5.69
C ASP A 264 6.38 3.43 -5.41
N GLN A 265 7.33 4.31 -5.71
CA GLN A 265 7.17 5.75 -5.61
C GLN A 265 6.09 6.28 -6.56
N LEU A 266 6.09 5.83 -7.82
CA LEU A 266 5.04 6.16 -8.79
C LEU A 266 3.67 5.64 -8.32
N SER A 267 3.61 4.43 -7.76
CA SER A 267 2.38 3.89 -7.18
C SER A 267 1.87 4.76 -6.03
N ALA A 268 2.75 5.24 -5.15
CA ALA A 268 2.39 6.12 -4.05
C ALA A 268 1.85 7.48 -4.55
N SER A 269 2.50 8.11 -5.52
CA SER A 269 2.05 9.35 -6.15
C SER A 269 0.68 9.17 -6.81
N LEU A 270 0.51 8.13 -7.61
CA LEU A 270 -0.76 7.83 -8.27
C LEU A 270 -1.88 7.48 -7.27
N ASN A 271 -1.54 6.84 -6.14
CA ASN A 271 -2.51 6.57 -5.07
C ASN A 271 -3.08 7.86 -4.48
N LEU A 272 -2.26 8.88 -4.31
CA LEU A 272 -2.71 10.18 -3.80
C LEU A 272 -3.65 10.88 -4.79
N ARG A 273 -3.41 10.73 -6.10
CA ARG A 273 -4.22 11.40 -7.14
C ARG A 273 -5.51 10.64 -7.47
N PHE A 274 -5.41 9.34 -7.72
CA PHE A 274 -6.51 8.54 -8.28
C PHE A 274 -7.14 7.58 -7.27
N GLY A 275 -6.51 7.37 -6.12
CA GLY A 275 -6.90 6.36 -5.14
C GLY A 275 -6.27 5.00 -5.40
N VAL A 276 -6.24 4.15 -4.35
CA VAL A 276 -5.47 2.90 -4.30
C VAL A 276 -5.82 1.92 -5.42
N LEU A 277 -7.12 1.71 -5.69
CA LEU A 277 -7.57 0.73 -6.68
C LEU A 277 -7.23 1.16 -8.12
N ALA A 278 -7.41 2.45 -8.44
CA ALA A 278 -7.08 2.97 -9.77
C ALA A 278 -5.59 2.93 -10.03
N ALA A 279 -4.79 3.42 -9.07
CA ALA A 279 -3.34 3.39 -9.16
C ALA A 279 -2.81 1.97 -9.30
N HIS A 280 -3.29 1.03 -8.47
CA HIS A 280 -2.90 -0.37 -8.54
C HIS A 280 -3.17 -0.98 -9.93
N ARG A 281 -4.33 -0.73 -10.51
CA ARG A 281 -4.68 -1.22 -11.86
C ARG A 281 -3.82 -0.59 -12.95
N VAL A 282 -3.63 0.74 -12.91
CA VAL A 282 -2.73 1.42 -13.85
C VAL A 282 -1.33 0.80 -13.77
N MET A 283 -0.81 0.62 -12.56
CA MET A 283 0.52 0.05 -12.34
C MET A 283 0.62 -1.42 -12.81
N GLN A 284 -0.41 -2.23 -12.58
CA GLN A 284 -0.43 -3.62 -13.09
C GLN A 284 -0.47 -3.72 -14.62
N GLN A 285 -1.12 -2.78 -15.29
CA GLN A 285 -1.23 -2.79 -16.74
C GLN A 285 -0.04 -2.16 -17.45
N THR A 286 0.55 -1.12 -16.85
CA THR A 286 1.65 -0.36 -17.47
C THR A 286 3.02 -0.86 -17.07
N LEU A 287 3.17 -1.28 -15.82
CA LEU A 287 4.42 -1.76 -15.23
C LEU A 287 4.19 -3.11 -14.54
N PRO A 288 3.81 -4.16 -15.29
CA PRO A 288 3.60 -5.48 -14.73
C PRO A 288 4.91 -6.06 -14.21
N PHE A 289 4.80 -6.88 -13.17
CA PHE A 289 5.88 -7.74 -12.75
C PHE A 289 5.95 -8.97 -13.67
N ARG A 290 7.15 -9.44 -13.96
CA ARG A 290 7.35 -10.72 -14.64
C ARG A 290 6.78 -11.84 -13.75
N PRO A 291 5.97 -12.75 -14.31
CA PRO A 291 5.50 -13.89 -13.54
C PRO A 291 6.70 -14.72 -13.10
N SER A 292 6.95 -14.81 -11.79
CA SER A 292 7.94 -15.73 -11.25
C SER A 292 7.32 -17.14 -11.20
N ILE A 293 7.99 -18.10 -11.78
CA ILE A 293 7.56 -19.50 -11.83
C ILE A 293 7.74 -20.20 -10.47
N GLU A 294 8.53 -19.64 -9.58
CA GLU A 294 8.81 -20.21 -8.26
C GLU A 294 8.21 -19.38 -7.13
N LYS A 295 7.65 -20.07 -6.13
CA LYS A 295 7.35 -19.47 -4.82
C LYS A 295 8.67 -18.96 -4.26
N GLN A 296 8.81 -17.64 -4.21
CA GLN A 296 10.00 -17.04 -3.61
C GLN A 296 10.01 -17.37 -2.11
N PRO A 297 11.14 -17.87 -1.60
CA PRO A 297 11.34 -18.02 -0.16
C PRO A 297 11.31 -16.63 0.51
N ASP A 298 11.08 -16.61 1.81
CA ASP A 298 11.17 -15.41 2.64
C ASP A 298 12.54 -14.75 2.41
N ASP A 299 12.53 -13.58 1.78
CA ASP A 299 13.76 -12.88 1.41
C ASP A 299 14.37 -12.20 2.64
N ILE A 300 15.29 -12.92 3.29
CA ILE A 300 15.98 -12.46 4.50
C ILE A 300 16.71 -11.14 4.27
N TYR A 301 17.33 -10.96 3.10
CA TYR A 301 18.06 -9.72 2.78
C TYR A 301 17.14 -8.52 2.60
N LEU A 302 15.93 -8.75 2.11
CA LEU A 302 14.93 -7.71 1.96
C LEU A 302 14.37 -7.30 3.34
N ILE A 303 14.03 -8.29 4.17
CA ILE A 303 13.64 -8.05 5.58
C ILE A 303 14.76 -7.32 6.31
N GLU A 304 16.01 -7.70 6.08
CA GLU A 304 17.19 -7.04 6.65
C GLU A 304 17.28 -5.57 6.24
N SER A 305 17.06 -5.24 4.98
CA SER A 305 17.08 -3.87 4.49
C SER A 305 15.98 -3.01 5.11
N MET A 306 14.77 -3.57 5.28
CA MET A 306 13.65 -2.89 5.96
C MET A 306 13.94 -2.65 7.44
N LEU A 307 14.52 -3.63 8.14
CA LEU A 307 14.94 -3.47 9.53
C LEU A 307 16.04 -2.42 9.69
N ALA A 308 16.91 -2.25 8.69
CA ALA A 308 17.93 -1.21 8.69
C ALA A 308 17.32 0.20 8.67
N ILE A 309 16.27 0.41 7.88
CA ILE A 309 15.56 1.70 7.77
C ILE A 309 14.82 2.02 9.07
N HIS A 310 14.24 1.03 9.75
CA HIS A 310 13.42 1.22 10.95
C HIS A 310 14.19 0.98 12.26
N GLY A 311 15.47 0.61 12.19
CA GLY A 311 16.30 0.20 13.34
C GLY A 311 16.37 1.21 14.49
N ASN A 312 16.29 2.50 14.19
CA ASN A 312 16.32 3.57 15.20
C ASN A 312 15.07 3.65 16.10
N ARG A 313 13.99 2.93 15.76
CA ARG A 313 12.74 2.88 16.53
C ARG A 313 12.60 1.61 17.37
N LEU A 314 13.56 0.69 17.27
CA LEU A 314 13.52 -0.57 17.99
C LEU A 314 14.02 -0.39 19.44
N THR A 315 13.28 -0.95 20.40
CA THR A 315 13.61 -0.91 21.82
C THR A 315 13.70 -2.32 22.42
N GLY A 316 14.42 -2.48 23.54
CA GLY A 316 14.53 -3.76 24.24
C GLY A 316 15.22 -4.84 23.41
N LEU A 317 14.72 -6.07 23.44
CA LEU A 317 15.27 -7.24 22.75
C LEU A 317 15.45 -7.03 21.26
N ALA A 318 14.52 -6.32 20.61
CA ALA A 318 14.62 -6.00 19.19
C ALA A 318 15.84 -5.11 18.88
N SER A 319 16.21 -4.20 19.79
CA SER A 319 17.42 -3.39 19.66
C SER A 319 18.68 -4.23 19.77
N GLU A 320 18.73 -5.22 20.68
CA GLU A 320 19.87 -6.13 20.81
C GLU A 320 20.03 -7.04 19.59
N LEU A 321 18.94 -7.60 19.09
CA LEU A 321 18.94 -8.37 17.85
C LEU A 321 19.43 -7.53 16.67
N ASN A 322 19.01 -6.27 16.61
CA ASN A 322 19.49 -5.37 15.55
C ASN A 322 20.99 -5.08 15.66
N LYS A 323 21.54 -4.90 16.88
CA LYS A 323 22.98 -4.74 17.08
C LYS A 323 23.75 -5.99 16.63
N LEU A 324 23.27 -7.18 17.02
CA LEU A 324 23.87 -8.44 16.61
C LEU A 324 23.87 -8.60 15.08
N ARG A 325 22.77 -8.25 14.45
CA ARG A 325 22.63 -8.25 12.99
C ARG A 325 23.65 -7.31 12.32
N VAL A 326 23.75 -6.07 12.82
CA VAL A 326 24.74 -5.10 12.29
C VAL A 326 26.15 -5.64 12.43
N HIS A 327 26.48 -6.21 13.58
CA HIS A 327 27.79 -6.83 13.82
C HIS A 327 28.07 -7.98 12.84
N HIS A 328 27.12 -8.89 12.62
CA HIS A 328 27.28 -9.96 11.63
C HIS A 328 27.48 -9.41 10.21
N ARG A 329 26.78 -8.36 9.86
CA ARG A 329 26.96 -7.70 8.56
C ARG A 329 28.37 -7.12 8.41
N GLU A 330 28.88 -6.44 9.43
CA GLU A 330 30.24 -5.89 9.44
C GLU A 330 31.29 -6.99 9.33
N VAL A 331 31.11 -8.11 10.03
CA VAL A 331 32.01 -9.27 9.93
C VAL A 331 32.04 -9.81 8.49
N LEU A 332 30.88 -10.02 7.88
CA LEU A 332 30.80 -10.50 6.49
C LEU A 332 31.36 -9.50 5.48
N ASP A 333 31.19 -8.20 5.73
CA ASP A 333 31.73 -7.15 4.83
C ASP A 333 33.28 -7.07 4.91
N ASN A 334 33.86 -7.41 6.06
CA ASN A 334 35.31 -7.34 6.28
C ASN A 334 36.03 -8.67 6.09
N LEU A 335 35.35 -9.72 5.64
CA LEU A 335 36.01 -10.99 5.30
C LEU A 335 37.07 -10.76 4.21
N PRO A 336 38.28 -11.37 4.32
CA PRO A 336 39.34 -11.23 3.31
C PRO A 336 39.08 -12.07 2.05
N ILE A 337 37.90 -12.68 1.94
CA ILE A 337 37.44 -13.50 0.81
C ILE A 337 36.28 -12.78 0.17
N GLY A 338 36.25 -12.67 -1.15
CA GLY A 338 35.13 -12.10 -1.88
C GLY A 338 33.87 -12.92 -1.68
N LEU A 339 32.80 -12.26 -1.22
CA LEU A 339 31.51 -12.88 -0.98
C LEU A 339 30.45 -12.22 -1.86
N ILE A 340 29.77 -13.03 -2.67
CA ILE A 340 28.64 -12.62 -3.49
C ILE A 340 27.44 -13.48 -3.12
N ALA A 341 26.30 -12.88 -2.78
CA ALA A 341 25.04 -13.60 -2.69
C ALA A 341 24.14 -13.16 -3.87
N ILE A 342 23.54 -14.15 -4.53
CA ILE A 342 22.75 -13.97 -5.75
C ILE A 342 21.38 -14.62 -5.53
N ALA A 343 20.33 -13.84 -5.74
CA ALA A 343 18.95 -14.32 -5.71
C ALA A 343 18.67 -15.30 -6.86
N PRO A 344 17.64 -16.16 -6.77
CA PRO A 344 17.20 -16.99 -7.88
C PRO A 344 16.86 -16.21 -9.14
N SER A 345 16.46 -14.94 -8.98
CA SER A 345 16.23 -13.99 -10.08
C SER A 345 17.51 -13.54 -10.81
N GLY A 346 18.72 -13.89 -10.33
CA GLY A 346 20.00 -13.40 -10.81
C GLY A 346 20.36 -11.98 -10.32
N GLU A 347 19.64 -11.43 -9.35
CA GLU A 347 19.94 -10.14 -8.72
C GLU A 347 20.99 -10.32 -7.62
N ILE A 348 21.97 -9.42 -7.56
CA ILE A 348 23.02 -9.43 -6.54
C ILE A 348 22.48 -8.86 -5.24
N LEU A 349 22.52 -9.67 -4.18
CA LEU A 349 22.00 -9.35 -2.84
C LEU A 349 23.08 -8.86 -1.90
N LYS A 350 24.27 -9.42 -2.02
CA LYS A 350 25.42 -9.13 -1.17
C LYS A 350 26.67 -9.02 -2.02
N TRP A 351 27.49 -8.02 -1.67
CA TRP A 351 28.75 -7.70 -2.30
C TRP A 351 29.67 -7.13 -1.22
N ASN A 352 30.63 -7.91 -0.72
CA ASN A 352 31.48 -7.47 0.36
C ASN A 352 32.68 -6.63 -0.12
N THR A 353 33.45 -6.10 0.82
CA THR A 353 34.58 -5.23 0.52
C THR A 353 35.65 -5.93 -0.32
N ALA A 354 35.98 -7.20 -0.02
CA ALA A 354 37.00 -7.93 -0.75
C ALA A 354 36.64 -8.10 -2.24
N ILE A 355 35.38 -8.45 -2.58
CA ILE A 355 34.99 -8.56 -3.99
C ILE A 355 34.92 -7.19 -4.67
N ALA A 356 34.58 -6.11 -3.95
CA ALA A 356 34.64 -4.77 -4.49
C ALA A 356 36.09 -4.36 -4.85
N ASP A 357 37.05 -4.77 -4.02
CA ASP A 357 38.48 -4.52 -4.27
C ASP A 357 39.00 -5.37 -5.47
N TYR A 358 38.56 -6.63 -5.61
CA TYR A 358 38.96 -7.49 -6.71
C TYR A 358 38.42 -6.99 -8.06
N THR A 359 37.17 -6.55 -8.07
CA THR A 359 36.44 -6.17 -9.27
C THR A 359 36.54 -4.70 -9.64
N GLN A 360 36.90 -3.84 -8.67
CA GLN A 360 36.85 -2.37 -8.75
C GLN A 360 35.42 -1.87 -8.97
N ILE A 361 34.40 -2.69 -8.62
CA ILE A 361 33.00 -2.31 -8.69
C ILE A 361 32.51 -1.99 -7.27
N HIS A 362 32.08 -0.75 -7.07
CA HIS A 362 31.58 -0.32 -5.75
C HIS A 362 30.31 -1.08 -5.37
N LYS A 363 30.17 -1.43 -4.08
CA LYS A 363 29.04 -2.21 -3.55
C LYS A 363 27.67 -1.58 -3.86
N ASP A 364 27.56 -0.25 -3.84
CA ASP A 364 26.28 0.45 -4.10
C ASP A 364 25.85 0.35 -5.58
N VAL A 365 26.79 0.05 -6.49
CA VAL A 365 26.50 -0.21 -7.89
C VAL A 365 26.16 -1.67 -8.12
N ALA A 366 26.87 -2.58 -7.45
CA ALA A 366 26.67 -4.02 -7.61
C ALA A 366 25.39 -4.53 -6.95
N ILE A 367 25.09 -4.08 -5.72
CA ILE A 367 23.90 -4.54 -4.99
C ILE A 367 22.62 -4.05 -5.68
N GLY A 368 21.73 -4.98 -5.97
CA GLY A 368 20.47 -4.70 -6.67
C GLY A 368 20.57 -4.64 -8.19
N SER A 369 21.79 -4.84 -8.76
CA SER A 369 21.98 -5.06 -10.20
C SER A 369 21.83 -6.54 -10.54
N ALA A 370 21.61 -6.84 -11.81
CA ALA A 370 21.63 -8.21 -12.31
C ALA A 370 23.06 -8.60 -12.71
N ILE A 371 23.38 -9.90 -12.69
CA ILE A 371 24.71 -10.42 -13.09
C ILE A 371 25.05 -10.01 -14.50
N ASP A 372 24.08 -9.99 -15.41
CA ASP A 372 24.22 -9.59 -16.80
C ASP A 372 24.54 -8.11 -17.00
N GLU A 373 24.44 -7.29 -15.96
CA GLU A 373 24.82 -5.86 -15.97
C GLU A 373 26.23 -5.61 -15.45
N LEU A 374 26.92 -6.64 -14.94
CA LEU A 374 28.29 -6.50 -14.46
C LEU A 374 29.28 -6.23 -15.62
N ALA A 375 30.33 -5.47 -15.30
CA ALA A 375 31.40 -5.23 -16.26
C ALA A 375 32.21 -6.51 -16.53
N GLN A 376 32.65 -6.68 -17.80
CA GLN A 376 33.61 -7.72 -18.17
C GLN A 376 34.98 -7.49 -17.48
N PRO A 377 35.68 -8.55 -17.07
CA PRO A 377 35.41 -9.98 -17.31
C PRO A 377 34.52 -10.68 -16.24
N TRP A 378 34.04 -9.95 -15.25
CA TRP A 378 33.36 -10.52 -14.10
C TRP A 378 31.99 -11.12 -14.42
N GLN A 379 31.28 -10.54 -15.36
CA GLN A 379 30.01 -11.10 -15.84
C GLN A 379 30.22 -12.52 -16.36
N SER A 380 31.12 -12.70 -17.35
CA SER A 380 31.39 -14.02 -17.92
C SER A 380 31.92 -15.00 -16.89
N PHE A 381 32.81 -14.57 -16.00
CA PHE A 381 33.38 -15.42 -14.96
C PHE A 381 32.32 -16.01 -14.01
N ILE A 382 31.38 -15.19 -13.55
CA ILE A 382 30.31 -15.62 -12.65
C ILE A 382 29.29 -16.46 -13.41
N ASP A 383 28.92 -16.04 -14.62
CA ASP A 383 27.88 -16.70 -15.43
C ASP A 383 28.36 -18.11 -15.87
N ASP A 384 29.59 -18.22 -16.36
CA ASP A 384 30.19 -19.51 -16.74
C ASP A 384 30.23 -20.48 -15.56
N PHE A 385 30.56 -20.01 -14.37
CA PHE A 385 30.57 -20.82 -13.16
C PHE A 385 29.16 -21.28 -12.76
N LEU A 386 28.17 -20.40 -12.86
CA LEU A 386 26.78 -20.73 -12.54
C LEU A 386 26.16 -21.71 -13.54
N VAL A 387 26.52 -21.59 -14.83
CA VAL A 387 26.08 -22.49 -15.90
C VAL A 387 26.74 -23.87 -15.78
N ALA A 388 28.03 -23.91 -15.41
CA ALA A 388 28.76 -25.17 -15.23
C ALA A 388 28.24 -26.02 -14.08
N ASP A 389 27.46 -25.44 -13.16
CA ASP A 389 26.85 -26.08 -11.98
C ASP A 389 27.83 -26.91 -11.13
N THR A 390 29.12 -26.54 -11.13
CA THR A 390 30.19 -27.16 -10.35
C THR A 390 30.22 -26.59 -8.94
N PRO A 391 30.57 -27.37 -7.90
CA PRO A 391 30.65 -26.87 -6.52
C PRO A 391 31.84 -25.93 -6.32
N ALA A 392 32.92 -26.12 -7.06
CA ALA A 392 34.12 -25.29 -6.99
C ALA A 392 34.90 -25.37 -8.30
N GLN A 393 35.64 -24.30 -8.60
CA GLN A 393 36.63 -24.22 -9.66
C GLN A 393 37.87 -23.50 -9.12
N ASP A 394 39.04 -24.11 -9.32
CA ASP A 394 40.30 -23.60 -8.81
C ASP A 394 41.17 -23.02 -9.95
N SER A 395 41.96 -22.04 -9.58
CA SER A 395 43.02 -21.50 -10.43
C SER A 395 42.55 -20.93 -11.78
N ILE A 396 41.45 -20.21 -11.80
CA ILE A 396 40.93 -19.56 -13.00
C ILE A 396 41.72 -18.27 -13.21
N LYS A 397 42.32 -18.13 -14.40
CA LYS A 397 43.06 -16.95 -14.80
C LYS A 397 42.13 -15.92 -15.44
N LEU A 398 42.03 -14.75 -14.83
CA LEU A 398 41.30 -13.60 -15.36
C LEU A 398 42.22 -12.46 -15.69
N LEU A 399 41.94 -11.75 -16.79
CA LEU A 399 42.57 -10.49 -17.14
C LEU A 399 41.76 -9.36 -16.51
N VAL A 400 42.28 -8.75 -15.43
CA VAL A 400 41.67 -7.59 -14.77
C VAL A 400 42.48 -6.36 -15.11
N GLY A 401 42.00 -5.53 -16.04
CA GLY A 401 42.80 -4.51 -16.67
C GLY A 401 43.96 -5.13 -17.46
N ASP A 402 45.19 -4.68 -17.21
CA ASP A 402 46.41 -5.19 -17.87
C ASP A 402 47.13 -6.30 -17.06
N GLN A 403 46.54 -6.75 -15.94
CA GLN A 403 47.16 -7.75 -15.06
C GLN A 403 46.40 -9.07 -15.11
N ALA A 404 47.16 -10.17 -15.22
CA ALA A 404 46.62 -11.51 -15.06
C ALA A 404 46.52 -11.84 -13.57
N ARG A 405 45.34 -12.11 -13.07
CA ARG A 405 45.08 -12.54 -11.70
C ARG A 405 44.46 -13.93 -11.68
N TRP A 406 44.69 -14.66 -10.60
CA TRP A 406 44.21 -16.03 -10.42
C TRP A 406 43.21 -16.07 -9.31
N PHE A 407 42.05 -16.70 -9.56
CA PHE A 407 40.93 -16.80 -8.61
C PHE A 407 40.45 -18.23 -8.44
N ASN A 408 40.09 -18.56 -7.22
CA ASN A 408 39.27 -19.73 -6.91
C ASN A 408 37.83 -19.26 -6.67
N ILE A 409 36.87 -20.01 -7.16
CA ILE A 409 35.47 -19.76 -6.93
C ILE A 409 34.79 -21.02 -6.37
N GLN A 410 34.00 -20.85 -5.33
CA GLN A 410 33.29 -21.94 -4.67
C GLN A 410 31.85 -21.52 -4.42
N ARG A 411 30.93 -22.45 -4.58
CA ARG A 411 29.52 -22.27 -4.23
C ARG A 411 29.25 -22.87 -2.86
N SER A 412 28.74 -22.05 -1.93
CA SER A 412 28.19 -22.56 -0.68
C SER A 412 26.78 -23.12 -0.94
N VAL A 413 26.61 -24.41 -0.62
CA VAL A 413 25.29 -25.08 -0.72
C VAL A 413 24.79 -25.29 0.69
N ASP A 414 23.63 -24.70 1.03
CA ASP A 414 22.96 -25.02 2.28
C ASP A 414 22.35 -26.44 2.18
N LYS A 415 22.97 -27.37 2.87
CA LYS A 415 22.57 -28.79 2.92
C LYS A 415 21.26 -29.02 3.67
N ASN A 416 20.78 -28.04 4.44
CA ASN A 416 19.62 -28.19 5.31
C ASN A 416 18.30 -27.69 4.68
N GLN A 417 18.36 -26.97 3.56
CA GLN A 417 17.17 -26.47 2.86
C GLN A 417 17.29 -26.58 1.34
N PRO A 418 17.32 -27.80 0.77
CA PRO A 418 17.45 -27.96 -0.68
C PRO A 418 16.19 -27.59 -1.47
N GLU A 419 15.03 -27.41 -0.81
CA GLU A 419 13.73 -27.20 -1.47
C GLU A 419 13.26 -25.74 -1.49
N LEU A 420 13.85 -24.86 -0.67
CA LEU A 420 13.61 -23.42 -0.80
C LEU A 420 14.65 -22.89 -1.78
N GLY A 421 14.23 -22.27 -2.88
CA GLY A 421 15.09 -21.61 -3.88
C GLY A 421 16.15 -20.74 -3.22
N ALA A 422 17.17 -21.39 -2.65
CA ALA A 422 18.16 -20.77 -1.79
C ALA A 422 18.99 -19.79 -2.62
N ASP A 423 19.24 -18.64 -2.07
CA ASP A 423 20.20 -17.68 -2.58
C ASP A 423 21.54 -18.38 -2.84
N ARG A 424 22.10 -18.19 -4.03
CA ARG A 424 23.40 -18.78 -4.36
C ARG A 424 24.48 -17.92 -3.75
N VAL A 425 25.23 -18.46 -2.80
CA VAL A 425 26.37 -17.77 -2.19
C VAL A 425 27.65 -18.25 -2.85
N LEU A 426 28.40 -17.33 -3.43
CA LEU A 426 29.70 -17.56 -4.05
C LEU A 426 30.81 -16.99 -3.18
N LEU A 427 31.84 -17.78 -2.98
CA LEU A 427 33.07 -17.37 -2.31
C LEU A 427 34.18 -17.31 -3.36
N ILE A 428 34.87 -16.18 -3.46
CA ILE A 428 35.93 -15.93 -4.44
C ILE A 428 37.21 -15.55 -3.69
N GLU A 429 38.26 -16.32 -3.90
CA GLU A 429 39.55 -16.09 -3.28
C GLU A 429 40.61 -15.77 -4.34
N GLU A 430 41.36 -14.69 -4.13
CA GLU A 430 42.48 -14.35 -5.01
C GLU A 430 43.74 -15.11 -4.61
N GLN A 431 44.31 -15.87 -5.55
CA GLN A 431 45.53 -16.67 -5.36
C GLN A 431 46.73 -16.25 -6.21
N THR A 432 46.72 -15.04 -6.72
CA THR A 432 47.72 -14.51 -7.65
C THR A 432 49.14 -14.62 -7.09
N GLN A 433 49.38 -14.29 -5.82
CA GLN A 433 50.69 -14.38 -5.19
C GLN A 433 51.20 -15.82 -5.04
N SER A 434 50.31 -16.74 -4.61
CA SER A 434 50.68 -18.15 -4.48
C SER A 434 51.03 -18.80 -5.79
N MET A 435 50.31 -18.46 -6.86
CA MET A 435 50.55 -18.98 -8.20
C MET A 435 51.86 -18.40 -8.83
N MET A 436 52.13 -17.12 -8.59
CA MET A 436 53.43 -16.51 -9.05
C MET A 436 54.63 -17.17 -8.34
N LEU A 437 54.53 -17.49 -7.07
CA LEU A 437 55.57 -18.19 -6.33
C LEU A 437 55.77 -19.62 -6.85
N MET A 438 54.72 -20.35 -7.17
CA MET A 438 54.82 -21.69 -7.75
C MET A 438 55.43 -21.69 -9.15
N GLN A 439 55.24 -20.64 -9.95
CA GLN A 439 55.84 -20.53 -11.29
C GLN A 439 57.28 -20.06 -11.28
N SER A 440 57.76 -19.53 -10.15
CA SER A 440 59.15 -19.04 -9.99
C SER A 440 60.14 -20.13 -9.47
N TYR A 441 59.62 -21.29 -9.07
CA TYR A 441 60.38 -22.47 -8.70
C TYR A 441 60.31 -23.56 -9.80
#